data_26156ac91ab3672c68e19f998ec54f7c
#
_entry.id   26156ac91ab3672c68e19f998ec54f7c
#
_cell.length_a   1.000
_cell.length_b   1.000
_cell.length_c   1.000
_cell.angle_alpha   90.00
_cell.angle_beta   90.00
_cell.angle_gamma   90.00
#
_symmetry.space_group_name_H-M   'P 1'
#
loop_
_entity.id
_entity.type
_entity.pdbx_description
1 polymer ?
#
loop_
_entity_poly.entity_id
_entity_poly.type
_entity_poly.pdbx_seq_one_letter_code
_entity_poly.pdbx_strand_id
1 'polypeptide(L)'
;MMGAEERLFEVSTPLGFTVPVMAEQWKKIVTFKHPIMSGRQRDIQETLENPGEIRRSRKDPNVYLFYRVERPNRWLCAVVKRLEGEGFLVTAYVTDAIKIGESEWRS
;
A
#
# COMPACT_ATOMS: atom_id res chain seq x y z
N MET A 1 -4.64 -25.07 11.22
CA MET A 1 -4.81 -24.38 11.03
C MET A 1 -4.44 -23.51 10.54
N MET A 2 -4.25 -23.00 10.21
CA MET A 2 -4.09 -22.22 9.99
C MET A 2 -4.56 -21.24 9.05
N GLY A 3 -5.74 -20.89 8.66
CA GLY A 3 -6.31 -19.93 7.76
C GLY A 3 -5.87 -18.51 7.97
N ALA A 4 -5.56 -18.17 9.20
CA ALA A 4 -5.09 -16.84 9.53
C ALA A 4 -3.76 -16.48 8.85
N GLU A 5 -3.04 -17.50 8.43
CA GLU A 5 -1.74 -17.31 7.81
C GLU A 5 -1.80 -17.30 6.29
N GLU A 6 -3.00 -17.27 5.74
CA GLU A 6 -3.15 -17.29 4.29
C GLU A 6 -2.66 -15.99 3.66
N ARG A 7 -1.79 -16.13 2.67
CA ARG A 7 -1.24 -14.99 1.94
C ARG A 7 -2.10 -14.72 0.73
N LEU A 8 -2.60 -13.47 0.61
CA LEU A 8 -3.35 -13.07 -0.56
C LEU A 8 -2.46 -12.80 -1.75
N PHE A 9 -1.37 -12.06 -1.52
CA PHE A 9 -0.41 -11.77 -2.58
C PHE A 9 0.88 -11.28 -1.96
N GLU A 10 1.92 -11.25 -2.79
CA GLU A 10 3.20 -10.67 -2.43
C GLU A 10 3.73 -9.98 -3.67
N VAL A 11 4.22 -8.76 -3.52
CA VAL A 11 4.75 -7.99 -4.65
C VAL A 11 6.13 -7.46 -4.33
N SER A 12 6.91 -7.27 -5.38
CA SER A 12 8.19 -6.57 -5.28
C SER A 12 7.95 -5.12 -5.66
N THR A 13 8.39 -4.20 -4.83
CA THR A 13 8.20 -2.78 -5.08
C THR A 13 9.40 -2.22 -5.85
N PRO A 14 9.24 -1.04 -6.48
CA PRO A 14 10.36 -0.38 -7.15
C PRO A 14 11.51 0.00 -6.22
N LEU A 15 11.26 0.06 -4.90
CA LEU A 15 12.30 0.38 -3.93
C LEU A 15 13.13 -0.85 -3.52
N GLY A 16 12.82 -2.02 -4.09
CA GLY A 16 13.64 -3.20 -3.88
C GLY A 16 13.26 -4.07 -2.71
N PHE A 17 12.16 -3.76 -2.00
CA PHE A 17 11.68 -4.64 -0.95
C PHE A 17 10.34 -5.25 -1.34
N THR A 18 9.98 -6.35 -0.68
CA THR A 18 8.74 -7.05 -0.97
C THR A 18 7.68 -6.70 0.07
N VAL A 19 6.42 -6.78 -0.36
CA VAL A 19 5.28 -6.54 0.54
C VAL A 19 4.35 -7.74 0.42
N PRO A 20 4.40 -8.65 1.40
CA PRO A 20 3.40 -9.73 1.48
C PRO A 20 2.16 -9.18 2.17
N VAL A 21 0.99 -9.54 1.65
CA VAL A 21 -0.27 -9.11 2.25
C VAL A 21 -1.07 -10.34 2.61
N MET A 22 -1.37 -10.47 3.89
CA MET A 22 -2.09 -11.63 4.42
C MET A 22 -3.59 -11.37 4.40
N ALA A 23 -4.36 -12.44 4.25
CA ALA A 23 -5.82 -12.33 4.18
C ALA A 23 -6.42 -11.64 5.41
N GLU A 24 -5.92 -11.99 6.60
CA GLU A 24 -6.38 -11.38 7.84
C GLU A 24 -6.14 -9.88 7.87
N GLN A 25 -4.97 -9.49 7.42
CA GLN A 25 -4.59 -8.07 7.39
C GLN A 25 -5.49 -7.29 6.44
N TRP A 26 -5.70 -7.81 5.24
CA TRP A 26 -6.56 -7.16 4.26
C TRP A 26 -7.99 -7.05 4.79
N LYS A 27 -8.48 -8.11 5.43
CA LYS A 27 -9.82 -8.12 6.02
C LYS A 27 -9.97 -7.01 7.05
N LYS A 28 -8.96 -6.79 7.89
CA LYS A 28 -9.01 -5.71 8.88
C LYS A 28 -9.08 -4.35 8.23
N ILE A 29 -8.32 -4.15 7.15
CA ILE A 29 -8.32 -2.87 6.45
C ILE A 29 -9.71 -2.57 5.90
N VAL A 30 -10.31 -3.51 5.17
CA VAL A 30 -11.61 -3.26 4.52
C VAL A 30 -12.78 -3.28 5.50
N THR A 31 -12.63 -3.93 6.65
CA THR A 31 -13.71 -3.99 7.64
C THR A 31 -13.71 -2.76 8.54
N PHE A 32 -12.53 -2.34 9.02
CA PHE A 32 -12.46 -1.34 10.07
C PHE A 32 -11.93 0.01 9.65
N LYS A 33 -11.14 0.07 8.58
CA LYS A 33 -10.51 1.33 8.18
C LYS A 33 -11.14 1.94 6.94
N HIS A 34 -11.19 1.19 5.85
CA HIS A 34 -11.63 1.73 4.56
C HIS A 34 -12.47 0.72 3.80
N PRO A 35 -13.76 0.59 4.15
CA PRO A 35 -14.65 -0.39 3.50
C PRO A 35 -14.74 -0.23 1.98
N ILE A 36 -14.51 0.98 1.48
CA ILE A 36 -14.55 1.24 0.04
C ILE A 36 -13.50 0.42 -0.72
N MET A 37 -12.48 -0.06 -0.01
CA MET A 37 -11.42 -0.86 -0.61
C MET A 37 -11.78 -2.34 -0.75
N SER A 38 -12.96 -2.75 -0.26
CA SER A 38 -13.38 -4.14 -0.37
C SER A 38 -13.41 -4.58 -1.83
N GLY A 39 -12.79 -5.72 -2.11
CA GLY A 39 -12.73 -6.24 -3.47
C GLY A 39 -11.65 -5.64 -4.33
N ARG A 40 -10.87 -4.69 -3.81
CA ARG A 40 -9.86 -3.98 -4.60
C ARG A 40 -8.43 -4.43 -4.31
N GLN A 41 -8.23 -5.68 -3.88
CA GLN A 41 -6.89 -6.19 -3.60
C GLN A 41 -5.97 -6.11 -4.83
N ARG A 42 -6.49 -6.40 -6.01
CA ARG A 42 -5.68 -6.34 -7.23
C ARG A 42 -5.21 -4.92 -7.52
N ASP A 43 -6.08 -3.93 -7.27
CA ASP A 43 -5.71 -2.53 -7.47
C ASP A 43 -4.58 -2.12 -6.55
N ILE A 44 -4.59 -2.62 -5.32
CA ILE A 44 -3.53 -2.30 -4.36
C ILE A 44 -2.26 -3.06 -4.71
N GLN A 45 -2.39 -4.29 -5.18
CA GLN A 45 -1.23 -5.03 -5.66
C GLN A 45 -0.53 -4.26 -6.78
N GLU A 46 -1.29 -3.75 -7.74
CA GLU A 46 -0.75 -2.95 -8.83
C GLU A 46 -0.15 -1.64 -8.35
N THR A 47 -0.78 -1.02 -7.36
CA THR A 47 -0.26 0.23 -6.80
C THR A 47 1.12 0.02 -6.17
N LEU A 48 1.32 -1.11 -5.50
CA LEU A 48 2.61 -1.42 -4.88
C LEU A 48 3.66 -1.81 -5.92
N GLU A 49 3.23 -2.49 -6.98
CA GLU A 49 4.15 -2.99 -8.00
C GLU A 49 4.50 -1.91 -9.02
N ASN A 50 3.51 -1.12 -9.44
CA ASN A 50 3.67 -0.10 -10.48
C ASN A 50 3.07 1.23 -10.05
N PRO A 51 3.61 1.85 -9.00
CA PRO A 51 3.09 3.14 -8.55
C PRO A 51 3.48 4.26 -9.51
N GLY A 52 2.76 5.36 -9.45
CA GLY A 52 3.17 6.58 -10.13
C GLY A 52 4.19 7.36 -9.32
N GLU A 53 4.06 7.28 -8.00
CA GLU A 53 4.97 7.99 -7.11
C GLU A 53 4.99 7.29 -5.76
N ILE A 54 6.15 7.32 -5.10
CA ILE A 54 6.30 6.82 -3.73
C ILE A 54 6.86 7.96 -2.90
N ARG A 55 6.20 8.26 -1.79
CA ARG A 55 6.66 9.29 -0.87
C ARG A 55 6.96 8.69 0.49
N ARG A 56 7.95 9.26 1.17
CA ARG A 56 8.28 8.86 2.53
C ARG A 56 7.48 9.75 3.49
N SER A 57 6.90 9.14 4.51
CA SER A 57 6.15 9.89 5.51
C SER A 57 7.09 10.80 6.30
N ARG A 58 6.62 12.01 6.63
CA ARG A 58 7.39 12.93 7.47
C ARG A 58 7.36 12.51 8.94
N LYS A 59 6.32 11.79 9.34
CA LYS A 59 6.16 11.40 10.74
C LYS A 59 6.96 10.15 11.09
N ASP A 60 7.14 9.25 10.14
CA ASP A 60 7.82 8.00 10.38
C ASP A 60 8.66 7.66 9.14
N PRO A 61 9.99 7.75 9.23
CA PRO A 61 10.85 7.53 8.06
C PRO A 61 10.82 6.11 7.52
N ASN A 62 10.20 5.17 8.24
CA ASN A 62 10.06 3.81 7.75
C ASN A 62 8.72 3.58 7.05
N VAL A 63 7.89 4.61 6.97
CA VAL A 63 6.58 4.51 6.32
C VAL A 63 6.63 5.15 4.95
N TYR A 64 6.16 4.40 3.96
CA TYR A 64 6.12 4.84 2.57
C TYR A 64 4.69 4.84 2.07
N LEU A 65 4.35 5.85 1.27
CA LEU A 65 3.03 5.99 0.68
C LEU A 65 3.18 5.80 -0.82
N PHE A 66 2.55 4.73 -1.32
CA PHE A 66 2.59 4.38 -2.73
C PHE A 66 1.33 4.92 -3.38
N TYR A 67 1.49 5.82 -4.36
CA TYR A 67 0.37 6.45 -5.04
C TYR A 67 0.27 6.00 -6.48
N ARG A 68 -0.95 5.71 -6.91
CA ARG A 68 -1.23 5.40 -8.29
C ARG A 68 -2.49 6.13 -8.71
N VAL A 69 -2.45 6.80 -9.86
CA VAL A 69 -3.62 7.53 -10.35
C VAL A 69 -4.74 6.55 -10.65
N GLU A 70 -5.91 6.80 -10.10
CA GLU A 70 -7.11 6.05 -10.43
C GLU A 70 -7.86 6.75 -11.56
N ARG A 71 -7.94 8.07 -11.48
CA ARG A 71 -8.52 8.94 -12.50
C ARG A 71 -8.04 10.35 -12.18
N PRO A 72 -8.28 11.35 -13.05
CA PRO A 72 -7.80 12.71 -12.78
C PRO A 72 -8.21 13.19 -11.39
N ASN A 73 -7.24 13.71 -10.65
CA ASN A 73 -7.41 14.21 -9.29
C ASN A 73 -7.85 13.17 -8.27
N ARG A 74 -7.56 11.89 -8.55
CA ARG A 74 -7.91 10.84 -7.61
C ARG A 74 -6.87 9.74 -7.66
N TRP A 75 -6.38 9.34 -6.49
CA TRP A 75 -5.32 8.35 -6.38
C TRP A 75 -5.70 7.23 -5.46
N LEU A 76 -5.15 6.04 -5.76
CA LEU A 76 -5.09 4.95 -4.80
C LEU A 76 -3.81 5.15 -4.00
N CYS A 77 -3.89 4.92 -2.70
CA CYS A 77 -2.74 5.03 -1.83
C CYS A 77 -2.61 3.76 -1.00
N ALA A 78 -1.42 3.16 -1.05
CA ALA A 78 -1.08 2.04 -0.19
C ALA A 78 -0.01 2.51 0.78
N VAL A 79 -0.26 2.36 2.09
CA VAL A 79 0.66 2.81 3.13
C VAL A 79 1.40 1.59 3.66
N VAL A 80 2.72 1.63 3.55
CA VAL A 80 3.56 0.49 3.89
C VAL A 80 4.63 0.90 4.88
N LYS A 81 4.80 0.11 5.94
CA LYS A 81 5.92 0.30 6.86
C LYS A 81 6.99 -0.72 6.52
N ARG A 82 8.20 -0.23 6.27
CA ARG A 82 9.31 -1.09 5.92
C ARG A 82 10.00 -1.60 7.18
N LEU A 83 10.17 -2.92 7.27
CA LEU A 83 10.80 -3.57 8.39
C LEU A 83 11.84 -4.55 7.83
N GLU A 84 13.11 -4.15 7.87
CA GLU A 84 14.23 -5.01 7.49
C GLU A 84 14.09 -5.71 6.12
N GLY A 85 13.85 -4.97 5.08
CA GLY A 85 13.82 -5.55 3.75
C GLY A 85 12.45 -6.06 3.31
N GLU A 86 11.48 -6.02 4.21
CA GLU A 86 10.12 -6.44 3.91
C GLU A 86 9.16 -5.34 4.33
N GLY A 87 8.07 -5.16 3.59
CA GLY A 87 7.09 -4.15 3.89
C GLY A 87 5.84 -4.74 4.52
N PHE A 88 5.24 -3.99 5.44
CA PHE A 88 3.98 -4.35 6.06
C PHE A 88 2.91 -3.37 5.59
N LEU A 89 1.84 -3.87 4.97
CA LEU A 89 0.75 -3.01 4.51
C LEU A 89 -0.06 -2.53 5.72
N VAL A 90 0.08 -1.25 6.03
CA VAL A 90 -0.61 -0.65 7.18
C VAL A 90 -2.07 -0.37 6.84
N THR A 91 -2.31 0.22 5.69
CA THR A 91 -3.67 0.50 5.22
C THR A 91 -3.63 0.86 3.73
N ALA A 92 -4.81 1.01 3.16
CA ALA A 92 -4.96 1.43 1.77
C ALA A 92 -6.23 2.25 1.67
N TYR A 93 -6.22 3.27 0.82
CA TYR A 93 -7.40 4.15 0.68
C TYR A 93 -7.37 4.88 -0.66
N VAL A 94 -8.49 5.53 -0.95
CA VAL A 94 -8.61 6.40 -2.12
C VAL A 94 -8.53 7.84 -1.62
N THR A 95 -7.80 8.70 -2.34
CA THR A 95 -7.61 10.08 -1.91
C THR A 95 -7.62 11.02 -3.12
N ASP A 96 -7.97 12.28 -2.88
CA ASP A 96 -7.93 13.31 -3.92
C ASP A 96 -6.70 14.21 -3.77
N ALA A 97 -5.77 13.87 -2.88
CA ALA A 97 -4.58 14.66 -2.65
C ALA A 97 -3.41 13.78 -2.24
N ILE A 98 -2.23 14.07 -2.79
CA ILE A 98 -1.00 13.41 -2.39
C ILE A 98 -0.44 14.16 -1.18
N LYS A 99 -0.16 13.41 -0.11
CA LYS A 99 0.36 14.03 1.11
C LYS A 99 1.76 14.58 0.89
N ILE A 100 2.05 15.67 1.56
CA ILE A 100 3.38 16.27 1.55
C ILE A 100 4.36 15.30 2.20
N GLY A 101 5.49 15.11 1.57
CA GLY A 101 6.54 14.22 2.05
C GLY A 101 7.66 14.23 1.03
N GLU A 102 8.72 13.49 1.33
CA GLU A 102 9.84 13.39 0.40
C GLU A 102 9.52 12.38 -0.69
N SER A 103 9.72 12.80 -1.95
CA SER A 103 9.53 11.89 -3.06
C SER A 103 10.72 10.93 -3.10
N GLU A 104 10.44 9.63 -3.00
CA GLU A 104 11.46 8.60 -3.03
C GLU A 104 11.57 7.95 -4.39
N TRP A 105 10.51 8.03 -5.19
CA TRP A 105 10.49 7.37 -6.49
C TRP A 105 9.35 7.91 -7.34
N ARG A 106 9.59 8.05 -8.64
CA ARG A 106 8.57 8.42 -9.62
C ARG A 106 8.73 7.57 -10.86
N SER A 107 7.60 7.24 -11.46
CA SER A 107 7.61 6.52 -12.74
C SER A 107 7.98 7.46 -13.89
#